data_a39244fc9a09e8b3f974ee0821356247
#
_entry.id   a39244fc9a09e8b3f974ee0821356247
#
_cell.length_a   1.000
_cell.length_b   1.000
_cell.length_c   1.000
_cell.angle_alpha   90.00
_cell.angle_beta   90.00
_cell.angle_gamma   90.00
#
_symmetry.space_group_name_H-M   'P 1'
#
loop_
_entity.id
_entity.type
_entity.pdbx_description
1 polymer ?
#
loop_
_entity_poly.entity_id
_entity_poly.type
_entity_poly.pdbx_seq_one_letter_code
_entity_poly.pdbx_strand_id
1 'polypeptide(L)'
;MSDSDSDASIEPPTQGFADSTLTATEPPPNPLMESLKQEIDLFDKLYGKQRGFSETHGKEISRAERKREGYISTTLTYGEIKFETFAELMNILKGRHGAMKEDGGVFVDIGCGIGKPLFGAALLHKFDKIVGIEILEDLYKVCVETMQHWTRHVKPVLGEERTQDMQFSFLNNDFLIADWSDADIVFMNSTCFNRSLMIDLSAKGKALAPGTIVVTTTKRMVGPAFDLVEELQMEESWGDATVYIQKRVERS
;
A
#
# COMPACT_ATOMS: atom_id res chain seq x y z
N MET A 1 0.91 76.78 46.60
CA MET A 1 0.16 75.73 47.28
C MET A 1 0.33 74.50 46.38
N SER A 2 1.21 73.69 46.81
CA SER A 2 1.73 72.52 46.11
C SER A 2 1.21 71.30 46.86
N ASP A 3 0.55 70.42 46.16
CA ASP A 3 0.31 69.05 46.69
C ASP A 3 0.98 68.06 45.74
N SER A 4 1.89 67.35 46.34
CA SER A 4 2.66 66.28 45.77
C SER A 4 1.94 64.96 46.08
N ASP A 5 1.43 64.30 45.09
CA ASP A 5 0.97 62.94 45.19
C ASP A 5 2.05 61.95 44.69
N SER A 6 2.48 61.11 45.58
CA SER A 6 3.44 60.03 45.37
C SER A 6 2.71 58.82 44.80
N ASP A 7 3.02 58.52 43.55
CA ASP A 7 2.55 57.29 42.86
C ASP A 7 3.44 56.10 43.28
N ALA A 8 2.87 55.15 44.02
CA ALA A 8 3.50 53.92 44.44
C ALA A 8 3.17 52.82 43.42
N SER A 9 4.13 52.55 42.54
CA SER A 9 4.07 51.44 41.59
C SER A 9 4.13 50.09 42.28
N ILE A 10 3.03 49.36 42.20
CA ILE A 10 2.91 47.96 42.69
C ILE A 10 3.33 47.04 41.53
N GLU A 11 4.47 46.36 41.64
CA GLU A 11 4.88 45.31 40.74
C GLU A 11 4.01 44.04 40.93
N PRO A 12 3.51 43.37 39.89
CA PRO A 12 2.81 42.11 40.00
C PRO A 12 3.78 40.96 40.26
N PRO A 13 3.35 39.90 40.99
CA PRO A 13 4.21 38.77 41.33
C PRO A 13 4.53 37.93 40.07
N THR A 14 5.81 37.70 39.81
CA THR A 14 6.31 36.75 38.83
C THR A 14 5.92 35.32 39.23
N GLN A 15 4.88 34.77 38.59
CA GLN A 15 4.61 33.35 38.65
C GLN A 15 5.62 32.65 37.71
N GLY A 16 6.52 31.88 38.33
CA GLY A 16 7.40 30.97 37.62
C GLY A 16 6.57 29.88 36.91
N PHE A 17 6.55 29.91 35.61
CA PHE A 17 6.06 28.79 34.82
C PHE A 17 7.10 27.66 34.96
N ALA A 18 6.73 26.59 35.66
CA ALA A 18 7.46 25.35 35.61
C ALA A 18 7.34 24.79 34.21
N ASP A 19 8.45 24.79 33.52
CA ASP A 19 8.64 24.13 32.20
C ASP A 19 8.51 22.62 32.40
N SER A 20 7.28 22.10 32.31
CA SER A 20 7.06 20.66 32.21
C SER A 20 7.28 20.23 30.75
N THR A 21 8.53 19.99 30.40
CA THR A 21 8.88 19.21 29.21
C THR A 21 8.30 17.80 29.40
N LEU A 22 7.06 17.62 28.97
CA LEU A 22 6.50 16.30 28.70
C LEU A 22 7.34 15.71 27.55
N THR A 23 8.34 14.91 27.90
CA THR A 23 8.97 14.01 26.94
C THR A 23 7.87 13.09 26.44
N ALA A 24 7.46 13.31 25.18
CA ALA A 24 6.59 12.37 24.50
C ALA A 24 7.31 11.01 24.50
N THR A 25 6.83 10.10 25.33
CA THR A 25 7.31 8.71 25.30
C THR A 25 6.89 8.15 23.94
N GLU A 26 7.85 7.65 23.18
CA GLU A 26 7.54 6.93 21.94
C GLU A 26 6.50 5.86 22.23
N PRO A 27 5.48 5.70 21.35
CA PRO A 27 4.50 4.65 21.53
C PRO A 27 5.22 3.29 21.61
N PRO A 28 4.71 2.34 22.40
CA PRO A 28 5.33 1.02 22.50
C PRO A 28 5.43 0.38 21.10
N PRO A 29 6.51 -0.35 20.81
CA PRO A 29 6.72 -0.95 19.53
C PRO A 29 5.55 -1.87 19.15
N ASN A 30 5.10 -1.79 17.89
CA ASN A 30 4.04 -2.62 17.36
C ASN A 30 4.51 -4.09 17.34
N PRO A 31 3.88 -5.03 18.09
CA PRO A 31 4.32 -6.42 18.15
C PRO A 31 4.39 -7.12 16.78
N LEU A 32 3.52 -6.74 15.84
CA LEU A 32 3.56 -7.27 14.48
C LEU A 32 4.85 -6.83 13.77
N MET A 33 5.20 -5.55 13.86
CA MET A 33 6.43 -5.03 13.24
C MET A 33 7.69 -5.66 13.87
N GLU A 34 7.68 -5.93 15.17
CA GLU A 34 8.75 -6.66 15.84
C GLU A 34 8.93 -8.07 15.27
N SER A 35 7.83 -8.76 14.94
CA SER A 35 7.87 -10.10 14.35
C SER A 35 8.29 -10.11 12.88
N LEU A 36 8.21 -8.98 12.19
CA LEU A 36 8.49 -8.82 10.75
C LEU A 36 9.81 -8.09 10.45
N LYS A 37 10.73 -8.03 11.41
CA LYS A 37 12.04 -7.32 11.24
C LYS A 37 12.81 -7.82 10.01
N GLN A 38 12.82 -9.12 9.76
CA GLN A 38 13.51 -9.69 8.60
C GLN A 38 12.85 -9.25 7.29
N GLU A 39 11.54 -9.27 7.22
CA GLU A 39 10.75 -8.87 6.05
C GLU A 39 10.93 -7.37 5.75
N ILE A 40 10.94 -6.53 6.80
CA ILE A 40 11.23 -5.09 6.70
C ILE A 40 12.65 -4.87 6.15
N ASP A 41 13.65 -5.53 6.71
CA ASP A 41 15.04 -5.42 6.24
C ASP A 41 15.20 -5.88 4.77
N LEU A 42 14.48 -6.92 4.37
CA LEU A 42 14.49 -7.43 3.00
C LEU A 42 13.74 -6.49 2.05
N PHE A 43 12.65 -5.89 2.50
CA PHE A 43 11.92 -4.88 1.72
C PHE A 43 12.78 -3.63 1.50
N ASP A 44 13.51 -3.18 2.52
CA ASP A 44 14.45 -2.07 2.42
C ASP A 44 15.61 -2.35 1.48
N LYS A 45 16.06 -3.60 1.36
CA LYS A 45 17.02 -4.00 0.32
C LYS A 45 16.47 -3.84 -1.09
N LEU A 46 15.15 -3.94 -1.27
CA LEU A 46 14.50 -3.76 -2.57
C LEU A 46 14.19 -2.29 -2.89
N TYR A 47 13.82 -1.48 -1.88
CA TYR A 47 13.27 -0.14 -2.08
C TYR A 47 13.93 0.95 -1.24
N GLY A 48 14.99 0.61 -0.51
CA GLY A 48 15.69 1.56 0.36
C GLY A 48 16.61 2.53 -0.39
N LYS A 49 17.05 3.56 0.32
CA LYS A 49 17.94 4.62 -0.19
C LYS A 49 19.23 4.10 -0.82
N GLN A 50 19.73 2.95 -0.38
CA GLN A 50 20.92 2.30 -0.94
C GLN A 50 20.78 1.88 -2.40
N ARG A 51 19.56 1.75 -2.90
CA ARG A 51 19.24 1.55 -4.33
C ARG A 51 18.90 2.85 -5.07
N GLY A 52 19.03 4.01 -4.43
CA GLY A 52 18.64 5.28 -4.99
C GLY A 52 17.14 5.57 -4.94
N PHE A 53 16.36 4.76 -4.22
CA PHE A 53 14.93 5.06 -4.04
C PHE A 53 14.76 6.16 -2.99
N SER A 54 14.05 7.23 -3.38
CA SER A 54 13.46 8.22 -2.48
C SER A 54 12.00 7.84 -2.21
N GLU A 55 11.40 8.45 -1.21
CA GLU A 55 9.94 8.32 -0.93
C GLU A 55 9.07 8.80 -2.10
N THR A 56 9.64 9.62 -3.00
CA THR A 56 8.95 10.20 -4.16
C THR A 56 9.33 9.54 -5.48
N HIS A 57 10.22 8.55 -5.47
CA HIS A 57 10.81 7.97 -6.69
C HIS A 57 9.76 7.52 -7.71
N GLY A 58 8.79 6.70 -7.31
CA GLY A 58 7.71 6.28 -8.21
C GLY A 58 6.83 7.44 -8.69
N LYS A 59 6.58 8.44 -7.83
CA LYS A 59 5.83 9.65 -8.21
C LYS A 59 6.55 10.46 -9.29
N GLU A 60 7.88 10.57 -9.19
CA GLU A 60 8.71 11.30 -10.15
C GLU A 60 8.72 10.61 -11.51
N ILE A 61 8.90 9.29 -11.53
CA ILE A 61 8.84 8.47 -12.75
C ILE A 61 7.48 8.60 -13.42
N SER A 62 6.40 8.35 -12.69
CA SER A 62 5.02 8.47 -13.21
C SER A 62 4.75 9.86 -13.78
N ARG A 63 5.20 10.92 -13.09
CA ARG A 63 5.03 12.31 -13.56
C ARG A 63 5.79 12.57 -14.86
N ALA A 64 7.04 12.09 -14.93
CA ALA A 64 7.90 12.28 -16.09
C ALA A 64 7.31 11.58 -17.33
N GLU A 65 6.90 10.32 -17.18
CA GLU A 65 6.30 9.54 -18.26
C GLU A 65 4.99 10.16 -18.75
N ARG A 66 4.05 10.47 -17.83
CA ARG A 66 2.78 11.09 -18.19
C ARG A 66 2.96 12.42 -18.94
N LYS A 67 3.96 13.21 -18.53
CA LYS A 67 4.29 14.45 -19.22
C LYS A 67 4.86 14.18 -20.62
N ARG A 68 5.73 13.21 -20.76
CA ARG A 68 6.37 12.82 -22.03
C ARG A 68 5.34 12.31 -23.03
N GLU A 69 4.44 11.42 -22.55
CA GLU A 69 3.43 10.77 -23.39
C GLU A 69 2.14 11.59 -23.56
N GLY A 70 2.05 12.76 -22.91
CA GLY A 70 0.87 13.62 -23.02
C GLY A 70 -0.38 13.07 -22.31
N TYR A 71 -0.23 12.20 -21.33
CA TYR A 71 -1.36 11.67 -20.56
C TYR A 71 -1.97 12.76 -19.66
N ILE A 72 -3.22 13.12 -19.94
CA ILE A 72 -3.96 14.15 -19.20
C ILE A 72 -4.71 13.53 -17.99
N SER A 73 -4.94 12.21 -18.00
CA SER A 73 -5.73 11.53 -16.99
C SER A 73 -5.10 11.61 -15.60
N THR A 74 -5.89 12.06 -14.61
CA THR A 74 -5.51 12.03 -13.19
C THR A 74 -5.55 10.62 -12.60
N THR A 75 -6.19 9.65 -13.28
CA THR A 75 -6.27 8.25 -12.83
C THR A 75 -4.94 7.53 -12.87
N LEU A 76 -3.97 8.07 -13.62
CA LEU A 76 -2.60 7.56 -13.69
C LEU A 76 -1.66 8.19 -12.65
N THR A 77 -2.21 8.90 -11.66
CA THR A 77 -1.42 9.47 -10.56
C THR A 77 -0.96 8.36 -9.64
N TYR A 78 0.35 8.30 -9.41
CA TYR A 78 0.98 7.28 -8.59
C TYR A 78 0.84 7.58 -7.09
N GLY A 79 0.45 6.57 -6.32
CA GLY A 79 0.44 6.56 -4.86
C GLY A 79 0.97 5.21 -4.36
N GLU A 80 1.61 5.21 -3.19
CA GLU A 80 2.23 4.01 -2.62
C GLU A 80 1.64 3.70 -1.25
N ILE A 81 1.35 2.43 -0.99
CA ILE A 81 1.11 1.94 0.36
C ILE A 81 2.45 1.72 1.08
N LYS A 82 2.53 2.07 2.37
CA LYS A 82 3.69 1.76 3.21
C LYS A 82 3.77 0.24 3.44
N PHE A 83 4.98 -0.30 3.60
CA PHE A 83 5.13 -1.73 3.85
C PHE A 83 4.46 -2.16 5.15
N GLU A 84 4.59 -1.37 6.20
CA GLU A 84 3.98 -1.62 7.51
C GLU A 84 2.45 -1.68 7.42
N THR A 85 1.84 -0.71 6.74
CA THR A 85 0.39 -0.67 6.51
C THR A 85 -0.06 -1.88 5.68
N PHE A 86 0.70 -2.23 4.64
CA PHE A 86 0.42 -3.42 3.83
C PHE A 86 0.57 -4.71 4.64
N ALA A 87 1.55 -4.80 5.52
CA ALA A 87 1.75 -5.95 6.40
C ALA A 87 0.60 -6.11 7.41
N GLU A 88 0.11 -5.02 7.98
CA GLU A 88 -1.08 -5.03 8.83
C GLU A 88 -2.31 -5.52 8.08
N LEU A 89 -2.52 -5.02 6.85
CA LEU A 89 -3.60 -5.45 5.97
C LEU A 89 -3.51 -6.96 5.68
N MET A 90 -2.34 -7.48 5.30
CA MET A 90 -2.13 -8.91 5.03
C MET A 90 -2.38 -9.75 6.28
N ASN A 91 -1.97 -9.28 7.46
CA ASN A 91 -2.24 -9.95 8.73
C ASN A 91 -3.76 -9.98 9.06
N ILE A 92 -4.49 -8.92 8.75
CA ILE A 92 -5.96 -8.88 8.89
C ILE A 92 -6.62 -9.89 7.94
N LEU A 93 -6.20 -9.91 6.67
CA LEU A 93 -6.73 -10.85 5.68
C LEU A 93 -6.51 -12.31 6.11
N LYS A 94 -5.32 -12.64 6.61
CA LYS A 94 -4.96 -13.98 7.07
C LYS A 94 -5.68 -14.36 8.37
N GLY A 95 -5.56 -13.53 9.39
CA GLY A 95 -5.98 -13.88 10.75
C GLY A 95 -7.47 -13.65 11.00
N ARG A 96 -8.04 -12.54 10.51
CA ARG A 96 -9.42 -12.16 10.81
C ARG A 96 -10.42 -12.71 9.82
N HIS A 97 -10.06 -12.76 8.56
CA HIS A 97 -10.97 -13.17 7.50
C HIS A 97 -10.74 -14.59 6.97
N GLY A 98 -9.61 -15.21 7.32
CA GLY A 98 -9.24 -16.52 6.75
C GLY A 98 -9.21 -16.48 5.22
N ALA A 99 -8.90 -15.31 4.66
CA ALA A 99 -8.97 -15.03 3.22
C ALA A 99 -7.79 -15.63 2.44
N MET A 100 -6.76 -16.05 3.16
CA MET A 100 -5.55 -16.63 2.58
C MET A 100 -5.49 -18.13 2.88
N LYS A 101 -5.10 -18.92 1.90
CA LYS A 101 -4.74 -20.32 2.11
C LYS A 101 -3.58 -20.39 3.10
N GLU A 102 -3.32 -21.54 3.71
CA GLU A 102 -2.15 -21.70 4.58
C GLU A 102 -0.86 -21.44 3.79
N ASP A 103 -0.75 -22.05 2.61
CA ASP A 103 0.23 -21.78 1.56
C ASP A 103 -0.47 -21.70 0.21
N GLY A 104 0.16 -21.03 -0.75
CA GLY A 104 -0.30 -20.92 -2.12
C GLY A 104 -1.32 -19.80 -2.37
N GLY A 105 -1.98 -19.89 -3.53
CA GLY A 105 -2.93 -18.90 -4.02
C GLY A 105 -2.33 -17.88 -4.98
N VAL A 106 -3.21 -17.06 -5.56
CA VAL A 106 -2.88 -16.05 -6.57
C VAL A 106 -3.14 -14.65 -6.02
N PHE A 107 -2.08 -13.85 -5.93
CA PHE A 107 -2.15 -12.43 -5.58
C PHE A 107 -2.02 -11.57 -6.83
N VAL A 108 -2.93 -10.61 -7.03
CA VAL A 108 -2.90 -9.68 -8.15
C VAL A 108 -2.91 -8.25 -7.65
N ASP A 109 -1.99 -7.42 -8.16
CA ASP A 109 -1.94 -5.97 -7.89
C ASP A 109 -2.31 -5.20 -9.18
N ILE A 110 -3.42 -4.49 -9.13
CA ILE A 110 -3.98 -3.70 -10.22
C ILE A 110 -3.44 -2.27 -10.16
N GLY A 111 -2.60 -1.90 -11.13
CA GLY A 111 -1.82 -0.65 -11.10
C GLY A 111 -0.63 -0.78 -10.15
N CYS A 112 0.17 -1.82 -10.33
CA CYS A 112 1.21 -2.21 -9.39
C CYS A 112 2.39 -1.22 -9.26
N GLY A 113 2.49 -0.24 -10.16
CA GLY A 113 3.54 0.75 -10.14
C GLY A 113 4.93 0.13 -10.18
N ILE A 114 5.79 0.49 -9.23
CA ILE A 114 7.14 -0.09 -9.09
C ILE A 114 7.13 -1.45 -8.35
N GLY A 115 5.96 -2.02 -8.05
CA GLY A 115 5.80 -3.37 -7.52
C GLY A 115 5.89 -3.52 -6.01
N LYS A 116 5.80 -2.45 -5.20
CA LYS A 116 5.91 -2.54 -3.74
C LYS A 116 4.95 -3.56 -3.12
N PRO A 117 3.63 -3.57 -3.44
CA PRO A 117 2.71 -4.58 -2.90
C PRO A 117 3.04 -6.00 -3.37
N LEU A 118 3.57 -6.19 -4.58
CA LEU A 118 3.92 -7.52 -5.10
C LEU A 118 5.04 -8.18 -4.28
N PHE A 119 6.14 -7.43 -4.07
CA PHE A 119 7.26 -7.94 -3.29
C PHE A 119 6.94 -7.96 -1.79
N GLY A 120 6.08 -7.05 -1.30
CA GLY A 120 5.52 -7.11 0.04
C GLY A 120 4.71 -8.39 0.26
N ALA A 121 3.81 -8.73 -0.66
CA ALA A 121 3.03 -9.96 -0.62
C ALA A 121 3.93 -11.21 -0.59
N ALA A 122 4.96 -11.25 -1.43
CA ALA A 122 5.94 -12.34 -1.48
C ALA A 122 6.75 -12.50 -0.17
N LEU A 123 7.04 -11.39 0.52
CA LEU A 123 7.70 -11.40 1.82
C LEU A 123 6.78 -11.90 2.94
N LEU A 124 5.49 -11.60 2.86
CA LEU A 124 4.53 -11.85 3.94
C LEU A 124 3.79 -13.18 3.80
N HIS A 125 3.73 -13.76 2.60
CA HIS A 125 3.06 -15.04 2.35
C HIS A 125 3.69 -15.82 1.19
N LYS A 126 3.56 -17.15 1.22
CA LYS A 126 4.01 -18.03 0.15
C LYS A 126 2.89 -18.21 -0.88
N PHE A 127 2.76 -17.26 -1.81
CA PHE A 127 1.84 -17.38 -2.95
C PHE A 127 2.42 -18.31 -4.02
N ASP A 128 1.55 -19.02 -4.75
CA ASP A 128 1.94 -19.76 -5.96
C ASP A 128 2.24 -18.78 -7.09
N LYS A 129 1.42 -17.72 -7.20
CA LYS A 129 1.51 -16.75 -8.30
C LYS A 129 1.27 -15.33 -7.78
N ILE A 130 2.12 -14.42 -8.22
CA ILE A 130 2.04 -12.99 -7.91
C ILE A 130 2.05 -12.23 -9.23
N VAL A 131 0.97 -11.50 -9.52
CA VAL A 131 0.77 -10.80 -10.80
C VAL A 131 0.69 -9.30 -10.56
N GLY A 132 1.51 -8.54 -11.28
CA GLY A 132 1.42 -7.09 -11.34
C GLY A 132 1.01 -6.61 -12.71
N ILE A 133 0.04 -5.70 -12.77
CA ILE A 133 -0.43 -5.08 -14.01
C ILE A 133 -0.21 -3.58 -13.91
N GLU A 134 0.61 -3.02 -14.82
CA GLU A 134 0.94 -1.60 -14.85
C GLU A 134 0.94 -1.08 -16.28
N ILE A 135 0.24 0.02 -16.52
CA ILE A 135 0.13 0.61 -17.85
C ILE A 135 1.30 1.55 -18.17
N LEU A 136 1.88 2.21 -17.16
CA LEU A 136 3.02 3.10 -17.34
C LEU A 136 4.31 2.27 -17.49
N GLU A 137 4.92 2.38 -18.67
CA GLU A 137 6.06 1.55 -19.05
C GLU A 137 7.28 1.77 -18.15
N ASP A 138 7.55 3.02 -17.76
CA ASP A 138 8.72 3.34 -16.92
C ASP A 138 8.56 2.82 -15.50
N LEU A 139 7.35 2.81 -14.93
CA LEU A 139 7.06 2.16 -13.63
C LEU A 139 7.19 0.63 -13.75
N TYR A 140 6.63 0.05 -14.80
CA TYR A 140 6.75 -1.38 -15.10
C TYR A 140 8.22 -1.82 -15.20
N LYS A 141 9.09 -1.05 -15.86
CA LYS A 141 10.53 -1.33 -15.98
C LYS A 141 11.19 -1.40 -14.59
N VAL A 142 10.89 -0.48 -13.70
CA VAL A 142 11.40 -0.50 -12.32
C VAL A 142 10.94 -1.76 -11.58
N CYS A 143 9.70 -2.18 -11.77
CA CYS A 143 9.19 -3.42 -11.20
C CYS A 143 9.99 -4.63 -11.69
N VAL A 144 10.24 -4.74 -12.98
CA VAL A 144 11.05 -5.81 -13.60
C VAL A 144 12.50 -5.78 -13.10
N GLU A 145 13.11 -4.60 -12.99
CA GLU A 145 14.47 -4.44 -12.42
C GLU A 145 14.51 -4.88 -10.94
N THR A 146 13.46 -4.58 -10.18
CA THR A 146 13.36 -4.99 -8.77
C THR A 146 13.33 -6.52 -8.65
N MET A 147 12.76 -7.25 -9.60
CA MET A 147 12.82 -8.71 -9.64
C MET A 147 14.25 -9.26 -9.73
N GLN A 148 15.16 -8.56 -10.43
CA GLN A 148 16.57 -8.96 -10.46
C GLN A 148 17.23 -8.82 -9.08
N HIS A 149 16.88 -7.76 -8.33
CA HIS A 149 17.34 -7.57 -6.95
C HIS A 149 16.72 -8.58 -6.00
N TRP A 150 15.45 -8.90 -6.15
CA TRP A 150 14.78 -9.98 -5.44
C TRP A 150 15.55 -11.30 -5.60
N THR A 151 15.84 -11.68 -6.83
CA THR A 151 16.52 -12.94 -7.13
C THR A 151 17.92 -13.02 -6.52
N ARG A 152 18.65 -11.89 -6.48
CA ARG A 152 20.04 -11.85 -5.98
C ARG A 152 20.15 -11.70 -4.46
N HIS A 153 19.24 -10.95 -3.84
CA HIS A 153 19.43 -10.45 -2.47
C HIS A 153 18.36 -10.89 -1.49
N VAL A 154 17.17 -11.25 -1.96
CA VAL A 154 16.03 -11.63 -1.13
C VAL A 154 15.78 -13.13 -1.18
N LYS A 155 15.61 -13.68 -2.37
CA LYS A 155 15.35 -15.13 -2.57
C LYS A 155 16.33 -16.03 -1.81
N PRO A 156 17.66 -15.81 -1.82
CA PRO A 156 18.60 -16.65 -1.09
C PRO A 156 18.44 -16.59 0.43
N VAL A 157 17.97 -15.47 0.98
CA VAL A 157 17.74 -15.28 2.42
C VAL A 157 16.44 -15.96 2.86
N LEU A 158 15.39 -15.92 2.05
CA LEU A 158 14.12 -16.60 2.32
C LEU A 158 14.24 -18.13 2.19
N GLY A 159 15.20 -18.60 1.40
CA GLY A 159 15.42 -20.02 1.14
C GLY A 159 14.52 -20.63 0.06
N GLU A 160 14.92 -21.79 -0.46
CA GLU A 160 14.21 -22.45 -1.54
C GLU A 160 12.85 -22.97 -1.12
N GLU A 161 12.70 -23.52 0.08
CA GLU A 161 11.44 -24.03 0.60
C GLU A 161 10.29 -23.01 0.48
N ARG A 162 10.60 -21.73 0.70
CA ARG A 162 9.63 -20.64 0.60
C ARG A 162 9.41 -20.13 -0.82
N THR A 163 10.43 -20.22 -1.69
CA THR A 163 10.45 -19.45 -2.94
C THR A 163 10.46 -20.31 -4.22
N GLN A 164 10.69 -21.62 -4.13
CA GLN A 164 10.86 -22.48 -5.31
C GLN A 164 9.66 -22.50 -6.25
N ASP A 165 8.44 -22.50 -5.69
CA ASP A 165 7.20 -22.61 -6.47
C ASP A 165 6.54 -21.24 -6.73
N MET A 166 7.11 -20.16 -6.18
CA MET A 166 6.57 -18.81 -6.31
C MET A 166 6.87 -18.23 -7.70
N GLN A 167 5.83 -17.94 -8.44
CA GLN A 167 5.90 -17.37 -9.79
C GLN A 167 5.51 -15.89 -9.79
N PHE A 168 6.37 -15.05 -10.37
CA PHE A 168 6.05 -13.63 -10.62
C PHE A 168 5.70 -13.44 -12.09
N SER A 169 4.66 -12.66 -12.35
CA SER A 169 4.25 -12.22 -13.69
C SER A 169 4.02 -10.72 -13.69
N PHE A 170 4.74 -10.00 -14.52
CA PHE A 170 4.56 -8.55 -14.68
C PHE A 170 4.03 -8.28 -16.08
N LEU A 171 2.92 -7.54 -16.16
CA LEU A 171 2.23 -7.21 -17.39
C LEU A 171 2.24 -5.69 -17.59
N ASN A 172 2.95 -5.22 -18.63
CA ASN A 172 2.78 -3.85 -19.08
C ASN A 172 1.54 -3.79 -19.97
N ASN A 173 0.38 -3.59 -19.35
CA ASN A 173 -0.91 -3.65 -20.03
C ASN A 173 -1.98 -2.85 -19.29
N ASP A 174 -3.08 -2.57 -19.99
CA ASP A 174 -4.30 -2.07 -19.37
C ASP A 174 -4.99 -3.21 -18.58
N PHE A 175 -5.22 -3.00 -17.30
CA PHE A 175 -5.88 -3.97 -16.42
C PHE A 175 -7.36 -4.21 -16.81
N LEU A 176 -7.97 -3.34 -17.61
CA LEU A 176 -9.30 -3.60 -18.18
C LEU A 176 -9.23 -4.64 -19.31
N ILE A 177 -8.05 -4.84 -19.93
CA ILE A 177 -7.80 -5.82 -20.98
C ILE A 177 -7.18 -7.11 -20.43
N ALA A 178 -6.15 -6.97 -19.57
CA ALA A 178 -5.42 -8.10 -18.99
C ALA A 178 -6.38 -9.05 -18.23
N ASP A 179 -6.10 -10.34 -18.27
CA ASP A 179 -6.85 -11.34 -17.49
C ASP A 179 -6.26 -11.46 -16.08
N TRP A 180 -7.13 -11.35 -15.08
CA TRP A 180 -6.84 -11.54 -13.65
C TRP A 180 -7.98 -12.26 -12.94
N SER A 181 -8.76 -13.05 -13.69
CA SER A 181 -9.93 -13.79 -13.18
C SER A 181 -9.57 -14.98 -12.28
N ASP A 182 -8.32 -15.43 -12.32
CA ASP A 182 -7.78 -16.51 -11.49
C ASP A 182 -7.31 -16.06 -10.09
N ALA A 183 -7.45 -14.77 -9.75
CA ALA A 183 -6.99 -14.23 -8.47
C ALA A 183 -7.76 -14.78 -7.28
N ASP A 184 -7.06 -15.12 -6.19
CA ASP A 184 -7.62 -15.34 -4.86
C ASP A 184 -7.72 -14.02 -4.08
N ILE A 185 -6.72 -13.14 -4.26
CA ILE A 185 -6.67 -11.80 -3.67
C ILE A 185 -6.33 -10.78 -4.76
N VAL A 186 -7.15 -9.75 -4.88
CA VAL A 186 -6.88 -8.57 -5.73
C VAL A 186 -6.64 -7.37 -4.83
N PHE A 187 -5.51 -6.72 -4.99
CA PHE A 187 -5.21 -5.44 -4.38
C PHE A 187 -5.22 -4.34 -5.43
N MET A 188 -5.74 -3.17 -5.09
CA MET A 188 -5.63 -1.97 -5.93
C MET A 188 -5.62 -0.70 -5.10
N ASN A 189 -4.60 0.12 -5.29
CA ASN A 189 -4.58 1.46 -4.74
C ASN A 189 -5.44 2.38 -5.61
N SER A 190 -6.75 2.40 -5.35
CA SER A 190 -7.75 3.08 -6.18
C SER A 190 -7.98 4.56 -5.81
N THR A 191 -7.11 5.15 -5.00
CA THR A 191 -7.25 6.55 -4.53
C THR A 191 -7.44 7.53 -5.68
N CYS A 192 -6.69 7.39 -6.75
CA CYS A 192 -6.74 8.27 -7.93
C CYS A 192 -7.72 7.81 -9.01
N PHE A 193 -8.36 6.64 -8.88
CA PHE A 193 -9.29 6.14 -9.89
C PHE A 193 -10.57 6.98 -9.87
N ASN A 194 -11.10 7.31 -11.03
CA ASN A 194 -12.39 8.01 -11.11
C ASN A 194 -13.58 7.02 -11.03
N ARG A 195 -14.78 7.57 -10.91
CA ARG A 195 -16.00 6.75 -10.77
C ARG A 195 -16.26 5.82 -11.98
N SER A 196 -15.99 6.31 -13.20
CA SER A 196 -16.19 5.51 -14.41
C SER A 196 -15.28 4.30 -14.40
N LEU A 197 -13.99 4.50 -14.10
CA LEU A 197 -13.02 3.43 -14.03
C LEU A 197 -13.39 2.39 -12.96
N MET A 198 -13.90 2.81 -11.79
CA MET A 198 -14.37 1.87 -10.77
C MET A 198 -15.60 1.06 -11.21
N ILE A 199 -16.47 1.64 -12.06
CA ILE A 199 -17.59 0.91 -12.66
C ILE A 199 -17.08 -0.15 -13.62
N ASP A 200 -16.14 0.21 -14.51
CA ASP A 200 -15.55 -0.70 -15.50
C ASP A 200 -14.76 -1.84 -14.84
N LEU A 201 -13.97 -1.51 -13.81
CA LEU A 201 -13.28 -2.51 -12.97
C LEU A 201 -14.25 -3.44 -12.27
N SER A 202 -15.36 -2.90 -11.73
CA SER A 202 -16.37 -3.72 -11.07
C SER A 202 -17.10 -4.65 -12.06
N ALA A 203 -17.33 -4.18 -13.29
CA ALA A 203 -17.89 -5.01 -14.35
C ALA A 203 -16.94 -6.16 -14.72
N LYS A 204 -15.65 -5.86 -14.91
CA LYS A 204 -14.60 -6.85 -15.19
C LYS A 204 -14.40 -7.82 -14.04
N GLY A 205 -14.36 -7.34 -12.81
CA GLY A 205 -14.19 -8.15 -11.60
C GLY A 205 -15.31 -9.15 -11.34
N LYS A 206 -16.42 -9.10 -12.06
CA LYS A 206 -17.45 -10.15 -12.01
C LYS A 206 -16.95 -11.51 -12.52
N ALA A 207 -15.88 -11.52 -13.31
CA ALA A 207 -15.22 -12.74 -13.77
C ALA A 207 -14.41 -13.45 -12.67
N LEU A 208 -14.11 -12.78 -11.56
CA LEU A 208 -13.48 -13.41 -10.40
C LEU A 208 -14.35 -14.52 -9.83
N ALA A 209 -13.74 -15.55 -9.29
CA ALA A 209 -14.44 -16.63 -8.62
C ALA A 209 -15.17 -16.11 -7.36
N PRO A 210 -16.37 -16.63 -7.03
CA PRO A 210 -16.99 -16.37 -5.74
C PRO A 210 -16.04 -16.75 -4.60
N GLY A 211 -15.90 -15.85 -3.63
CA GLY A 211 -14.94 -16.01 -2.54
C GLY A 211 -13.68 -15.17 -2.67
N THR A 212 -13.30 -14.76 -3.88
CA THR A 212 -12.15 -13.85 -4.10
C THR A 212 -12.28 -12.61 -3.24
N ILE A 213 -11.20 -12.23 -2.59
CA ILE A 213 -11.09 -10.99 -1.82
C ILE A 213 -10.56 -9.87 -2.70
N VAL A 214 -11.23 -8.75 -2.68
CA VAL A 214 -10.82 -7.52 -3.36
C VAL A 214 -10.58 -6.44 -2.33
N VAL A 215 -9.35 -5.95 -2.27
CA VAL A 215 -8.94 -4.86 -1.39
C VAL A 215 -8.72 -3.60 -2.22
N THR A 216 -9.35 -2.51 -1.80
CA THR A 216 -9.24 -1.22 -2.49
C THR A 216 -9.01 -0.09 -1.49
N THR A 217 -8.33 0.98 -1.89
CA THR A 217 -8.16 2.19 -1.08
C THR A 217 -9.06 3.32 -1.58
N THR A 218 -9.67 4.09 -0.68
CA THR A 218 -10.49 5.29 -0.95
C THR A 218 -11.78 5.02 -1.73
N LYS A 219 -11.77 4.11 -2.71
CA LYS A 219 -12.93 3.80 -3.57
C LYS A 219 -13.12 2.30 -3.67
N ARG A 220 -14.32 1.84 -3.38
CA ARG A 220 -14.68 0.42 -3.40
C ARG A 220 -15.25 -0.03 -4.75
N MET A 221 -15.20 -1.33 -5.00
CA MET A 221 -15.95 -1.96 -6.08
C MET A 221 -17.45 -1.70 -5.90
N VAL A 222 -18.16 -1.51 -7.00
CA VAL A 222 -19.59 -1.18 -7.00
C VAL A 222 -20.43 -2.31 -7.57
N GLY A 223 -21.70 -2.35 -7.13
CA GLY A 223 -22.67 -3.35 -7.60
C GLY A 223 -22.82 -4.56 -6.69
N PRO A 224 -23.82 -5.41 -6.97
CA PRO A 224 -24.24 -6.49 -6.07
C PRO A 224 -23.27 -7.67 -6.03
N ALA A 225 -22.29 -7.72 -6.93
CA ALA A 225 -21.30 -8.79 -7.00
C ALA A 225 -20.20 -8.73 -5.93
N PHE A 226 -20.13 -7.63 -5.16
CA PHE A 226 -19.09 -7.39 -4.17
C PHE A 226 -19.70 -7.00 -2.83
N ASP A 227 -19.66 -7.91 -1.87
CA ASP A 227 -20.08 -7.62 -0.50
C ASP A 227 -18.95 -6.93 0.25
N LEU A 228 -19.27 -5.85 0.97
CA LEU A 228 -18.35 -5.23 1.90
C LEU A 228 -18.17 -6.16 3.11
N VAL A 229 -16.95 -6.58 3.37
CA VAL A 229 -16.58 -7.42 4.51
C VAL A 229 -16.11 -6.56 5.67
N GLU A 230 -15.22 -5.60 5.39
CA GLU A 230 -14.68 -4.68 6.40
C GLU A 230 -14.28 -3.35 5.76
N GLU A 231 -14.35 -2.28 6.53
CA GLU A 231 -13.86 -0.95 6.22
C GLU A 231 -12.90 -0.52 7.31
N LEU A 232 -11.68 -0.12 6.94
CA LEU A 232 -10.60 0.24 7.85
C LEU A 232 -10.10 1.65 7.53
N GLN A 233 -9.64 2.37 8.54
CA GLN A 233 -8.81 3.56 8.35
C GLN A 233 -7.36 3.16 8.54
N MET A 234 -6.52 3.38 7.53
CA MET A 234 -5.11 3.01 7.55
C MET A 234 -4.24 4.17 7.11
N GLU A 235 -3.05 4.28 7.70
CA GLU A 235 -2.09 5.32 7.36
C GLU A 235 -1.34 4.96 6.08
N GLU A 236 -1.45 5.81 5.07
CA GLU A 236 -0.78 5.69 3.79
C GLU A 236 0.38 6.71 3.67
N SER A 237 1.19 6.61 2.63
CA SER A 237 2.30 7.56 2.41
C SER A 237 1.88 9.01 2.17
N TRP A 238 0.59 9.26 1.96
CA TRP A 238 0.01 10.59 1.71
C TRP A 238 -0.99 11.03 2.78
N GLY A 239 -1.20 10.26 3.83
CA GLY A 239 -2.17 10.50 4.92
C GLY A 239 -3.14 9.34 5.09
N ASP A 240 -4.11 9.49 5.96
CA ASP A 240 -5.10 8.44 6.24
C ASP A 240 -5.98 8.16 5.02
N ALA A 241 -6.21 6.90 4.74
CA ALA A 241 -7.09 6.44 3.69
C ALA A 241 -8.03 5.34 4.19
N THR A 242 -9.23 5.32 3.62
CA THR A 242 -10.16 4.22 3.86
C THR A 242 -9.77 3.03 2.99
N VAL A 243 -9.55 1.89 3.62
CA VAL A 243 -9.31 0.60 2.96
C VAL A 243 -10.59 -0.23 3.04
N TYR A 244 -11.06 -0.71 1.90
CA TYR A 244 -12.22 -1.57 1.80
C TYR A 244 -11.79 -3.00 1.49
N ILE A 245 -12.24 -3.94 2.33
CA ILE A 245 -12.12 -5.37 2.07
C ILE A 245 -13.47 -5.84 1.60
N GLN A 246 -13.54 -6.31 0.36
CA GLN A 246 -14.76 -6.80 -0.26
C GLN A 246 -14.60 -8.25 -0.69
N LYS A 247 -15.70 -8.98 -0.73
CA LYS A 247 -15.73 -10.37 -1.19
C LYS A 247 -16.57 -10.48 -2.44
N ARG A 248 -16.05 -11.13 -3.47
CA ARG A 248 -16.82 -11.50 -4.66
C ARG A 248 -17.89 -12.54 -4.28
N VAL A 249 -19.14 -12.23 -4.55
CA VAL A 249 -20.28 -13.11 -4.25
C VAL A 249 -21.07 -13.40 -5.52
N GLU A 250 -21.70 -14.58 -5.57
CA GLU A 250 -22.54 -14.97 -6.68
C GLU A 250 -23.91 -14.30 -6.52
N ARG A 251 -24.05 -13.10 -7.08
CA ARG A 251 -25.33 -12.40 -7.22
C ARG A 251 -25.49 -11.93 -8.66
N SER A 252 -26.60 -12.29 -9.22
CA SER A 252 -27.02 -11.85 -10.56
C SER A 252 -27.46 -10.39 -10.59
#